data_8fa88783ccd924224a11e42568dac81a
#
_entry.id   8fa88783ccd924224a11e42568dac81a
#
_cell.length_a   1.000
_cell.length_b   1.000
_cell.length_c   1.000
_cell.angle_alpha   90.00
_cell.angle_beta   90.00
_cell.angle_gamma   90.00
#
_symmetry.space_group_name_H-M   'P 1'
#
loop_
_entity.id
_entity.type
_entity.pdbx_description
1 polymer ?
#
loop_
_entity_poly.entity_id
_entity_poly.type
_entity_poly.pdbx_seq_one_letter_code
_entity_poly.pdbx_strand_id
1 'polypeptide(L)'
;MPIEPSVETSPIVADVVKKTTCYMCACRCGINVHIRDGKIRYIEGNRDHPVNKGVLCAKGSAGIMQHYSPARLQSPLKRVGPRGSGQFEAISWEEALGMAADWLEPIRKTDPKKLAFFTGRDQSQALTGWWAQQFGTPNFAAHGGFCSVNMAAGGIYTIGGAFWEFGSPDWDLTELFILFGVAEDHDSNPIKIG
;
A
#
# COMPACT_ATOMS: atom_id res chain seq x y z
N MET A 1 30.37 -2.33 -46.29
CA MET A 1 29.12 -2.59 -45.56
C MET A 1 29.17 -1.77 -44.28
N PRO A 2 28.18 -0.94 -43.96
CA PRO A 2 28.13 -0.30 -42.69
C PRO A 2 27.95 -1.39 -41.62
N ILE A 3 28.85 -1.42 -40.65
CA ILE A 3 28.76 -2.32 -39.51
C ILE A 3 27.65 -1.73 -38.65
N GLU A 4 26.49 -2.40 -38.61
CA GLU A 4 25.45 -2.04 -37.67
C GLU A 4 26.02 -2.16 -36.24
N PRO A 5 25.81 -1.15 -35.38
CA PRO A 5 26.28 -1.24 -34.01
C PRO A 5 25.61 -2.43 -33.31
N SER A 6 26.41 -3.29 -32.71
CA SER A 6 25.86 -4.38 -31.91
C SER A 6 25.13 -3.83 -30.70
N VAL A 7 23.85 -4.18 -30.57
CA VAL A 7 23.07 -3.81 -29.38
C VAL A 7 23.26 -4.91 -28.34
N GLU A 8 23.68 -4.53 -27.14
CA GLU A 8 23.74 -5.47 -26.03
C GLU A 8 22.30 -5.84 -25.63
N THR A 9 21.97 -7.13 -25.77
CA THR A 9 20.63 -7.65 -25.49
C THR A 9 20.40 -8.03 -24.02
N SER A 10 21.46 -7.99 -23.21
CA SER A 10 21.40 -8.32 -21.78
C SER A 10 22.26 -7.35 -20.95
N PRO A 11 21.99 -6.06 -20.97
CA PRO A 11 22.79 -5.08 -20.24
C PRO A 11 22.68 -5.33 -18.74
N ILE A 12 23.78 -5.10 -18.02
CA ILE A 12 23.78 -5.15 -16.55
C ILE A 12 22.94 -3.98 -16.03
N VAL A 13 21.77 -4.27 -15.51
CA VAL A 13 20.81 -3.27 -15.01
C VAL A 13 21.15 -2.81 -13.61
N ALA A 14 21.78 -3.66 -12.80
CA ALA A 14 22.02 -3.42 -11.39
C ALA A 14 23.27 -4.13 -10.87
N ASP A 15 23.88 -3.54 -9.83
CA ASP A 15 24.99 -4.17 -9.09
C ASP A 15 24.46 -5.17 -8.07
N VAL A 16 23.26 -4.90 -7.53
CA VAL A 16 22.61 -5.69 -6.49
C VAL A 16 21.12 -5.82 -6.78
N VAL A 17 20.58 -7.02 -6.59
CA VAL A 17 19.13 -7.26 -6.61
C VAL A 17 18.69 -7.68 -5.21
N LYS A 18 17.74 -6.95 -4.63
CA LYS A 18 17.16 -7.25 -3.32
C LYS A 18 15.74 -7.75 -3.48
N LYS A 19 15.45 -8.94 -2.94
CA LYS A 19 14.08 -9.47 -2.81
C LYS A 19 13.39 -8.81 -1.63
N THR A 20 12.17 -8.32 -1.83
CA THR A 20 11.36 -7.72 -0.77
C THR A 20 9.88 -7.78 -1.13
N THR A 21 9.04 -7.13 -0.35
CA THR A 21 7.59 -7.10 -0.52
C THR A 21 7.14 -5.70 -0.94
N CYS A 22 6.26 -5.63 -1.94
CA CYS A 22 5.63 -4.40 -2.37
C CYS A 22 4.69 -3.85 -1.29
N TYR A 23 4.80 -2.55 -0.99
CA TYR A 23 4.00 -1.88 0.03
C TYR A 23 2.95 -0.92 -0.54
N MET A 24 2.73 -0.91 -1.86
CA MET A 24 1.84 0.04 -2.54
C MET A 24 0.34 -0.25 -2.31
N CYS A 25 -0.01 -1.49 -1.97
CA CYS A 25 -1.39 -1.88 -1.66
C CYS A 25 -1.42 -3.14 -0.78
N ALA A 26 -2.62 -3.63 -0.51
CA ALA A 26 -2.84 -4.79 0.35
C ALA A 26 -2.36 -6.13 -0.23
N CYS A 27 -2.10 -6.23 -1.53
CA CYS A 27 -1.71 -7.50 -2.17
C CYS A 27 -0.34 -8.02 -1.76
N ARG A 28 0.56 -7.13 -1.32
CA ARG A 28 1.87 -7.51 -0.77
C ARG A 28 2.68 -8.43 -1.70
N CYS A 29 2.69 -8.12 -2.99
CA CYS A 29 3.42 -8.86 -3.99
C CYS A 29 4.92 -8.94 -3.67
N GLY A 30 5.53 -10.10 -3.92
CA GLY A 30 6.98 -10.23 -3.89
C GLY A 30 7.62 -9.48 -5.06
N ILE A 31 8.64 -8.69 -4.79
CA ILE A 31 9.34 -7.89 -5.79
C ILE A 31 10.85 -8.08 -5.72
N ASN A 32 11.50 -7.87 -6.86
CA ASN A 32 12.93 -7.70 -6.99
C ASN A 32 13.22 -6.23 -7.20
N VAL A 33 14.06 -5.67 -6.34
CA VAL A 33 14.51 -4.28 -6.42
C VAL A 33 15.94 -4.26 -6.93
N HIS A 34 16.13 -3.71 -8.11
CA HIS A 34 17.42 -3.57 -8.78
C HIS A 34 18.08 -2.27 -8.36
N ILE A 35 19.25 -2.36 -7.75
CA ILE A 35 20.01 -1.23 -7.20
C ILE A 35 21.31 -1.10 -7.97
N ARG A 36 21.62 0.11 -8.40
CA ARG A 36 22.89 0.49 -9.01
C ARG A 36 23.41 1.78 -8.39
N ASP A 37 24.66 1.81 -8.01
CA ASP A 37 25.28 2.96 -7.32
C ASP A 37 24.47 3.43 -6.10
N GLY A 38 23.94 2.50 -5.32
CA GLY A 38 23.10 2.79 -4.14
C GLY A 38 21.69 3.31 -4.44
N LYS A 39 21.28 3.41 -5.71
CA LYS A 39 19.96 3.91 -6.12
C LYS A 39 19.12 2.82 -6.76
N ILE A 40 17.82 2.84 -6.48
CA ILE A 40 16.87 1.96 -7.15
C ILE A 40 16.79 2.38 -8.62
N ARG A 41 17.02 1.42 -9.51
CA ARG A 41 16.95 1.62 -10.97
C ARG A 41 15.72 1.01 -11.60
N TYR A 42 15.26 -0.11 -11.04
CA TYR A 42 14.16 -0.87 -11.58
C TYR A 42 13.49 -1.71 -10.49
N ILE A 43 12.19 -1.91 -10.61
CA ILE A 43 11.39 -2.77 -9.75
C ILE A 43 10.57 -3.70 -10.63
N GLU A 44 10.67 -5.00 -10.38
CA GLU A 44 9.88 -6.02 -11.08
C GLU A 44 9.26 -7.01 -10.09
N GLY A 45 8.32 -7.82 -10.56
CA GLY A 45 7.76 -8.91 -9.77
C GLY A 45 8.77 -10.05 -9.58
N ASN A 46 8.80 -10.60 -8.38
CA ASN A 46 9.63 -11.75 -8.08
C ASN A 46 8.97 -13.05 -8.61
N ARG A 47 9.59 -13.71 -9.57
CA ARG A 47 9.07 -14.94 -10.20
C ARG A 47 9.00 -16.13 -9.24
N ASP A 48 9.87 -16.15 -8.22
CA ASP A 48 9.88 -17.20 -7.21
C ASP A 48 8.81 -17.01 -6.13
N HIS A 49 8.08 -15.90 -6.15
CA HIS A 49 7.07 -15.62 -5.14
C HIS A 49 5.79 -16.43 -5.43
N PRO A 50 5.28 -17.20 -4.43
CA PRO A 50 4.21 -18.19 -4.66
C PRO A 50 2.87 -17.57 -5.10
N VAL A 51 2.61 -16.31 -4.74
CA VAL A 51 1.32 -15.65 -5.01
C VAL A 51 1.34 -14.92 -6.35
N ASN A 52 2.28 -13.99 -6.55
CA ASN A 52 2.27 -13.16 -7.75
C ASN A 52 3.18 -13.65 -8.88
N LYS A 53 4.01 -14.68 -8.66
CA LYS A 53 4.80 -15.40 -9.69
C LYS A 53 5.44 -14.50 -10.75
N GLY A 54 5.96 -13.35 -10.33
CA GLY A 54 6.60 -12.38 -11.21
C GLY A 54 5.70 -11.28 -11.76
N VAL A 55 4.38 -11.38 -11.57
CA VAL A 55 3.47 -10.34 -12.00
C VAL A 55 3.51 -9.16 -11.03
N LEU A 56 3.58 -7.95 -11.57
CA LEU A 56 3.55 -6.71 -10.80
C LEU A 56 2.72 -5.66 -11.55
N CYS A 57 1.76 -5.07 -10.87
CA CYS A 57 0.92 -4.01 -11.46
C CYS A 57 1.67 -2.68 -11.56
N ALA A 58 1.11 -1.73 -12.30
CA ALA A 58 1.68 -0.39 -12.50
C ALA A 58 1.98 0.34 -11.18
N LYS A 59 1.16 0.17 -10.13
CA LYS A 59 1.42 0.76 -8.80
C LYS A 59 2.74 0.28 -8.21
N GLY A 60 3.00 -1.01 -8.27
CA GLY A 60 4.24 -1.60 -7.75
C GLY A 60 5.47 -1.14 -8.53
N SER A 61 5.38 -1.14 -9.86
CA SER A 61 6.45 -0.64 -10.74
C SER A 61 6.71 0.85 -10.55
N ALA A 62 5.65 1.64 -10.33
CA ALA A 62 5.74 3.08 -10.08
C ALA A 62 6.28 3.43 -8.69
N GLY A 63 6.53 2.47 -7.81
CA GLY A 63 7.12 2.70 -6.48
C GLY A 63 8.44 3.47 -6.53
N ILE A 64 9.22 3.30 -7.59
CA ILE A 64 10.44 4.08 -7.83
C ILE A 64 10.16 5.58 -8.00
N MET A 65 9.08 5.91 -8.73
CA MET A 65 8.67 7.30 -8.95
C MET A 65 8.22 7.95 -7.64
N GLN A 66 7.48 7.22 -6.81
CA GLN A 66 7.07 7.69 -5.50
C GLN A 66 8.27 7.93 -4.57
N HIS A 67 9.27 7.03 -4.62
CA HIS A 67 10.46 7.14 -3.78
C HIS A 67 11.33 8.34 -4.14
N TYR A 68 11.52 8.62 -5.42
CA TYR A 68 12.38 9.68 -5.92
C TYR A 68 11.65 10.92 -6.42
N SER A 69 10.35 11.02 -6.21
CA SER A 69 9.58 12.19 -6.62
C SER A 69 10.15 13.46 -5.98
N PRO A 70 10.41 14.51 -6.77
CA PRO A 70 10.80 15.81 -6.21
C PRO A 70 9.69 16.46 -5.37
N ALA A 71 8.44 16.03 -5.54
CA ALA A 71 7.31 16.47 -4.74
C ALA A 71 7.14 15.68 -3.42
N ARG A 72 8.01 14.66 -3.17
CA ARG A 72 7.96 13.91 -1.93
C ARG A 72 8.32 14.80 -0.74
N LEU A 73 7.46 14.83 0.28
CA LEU A 73 7.71 15.57 1.50
C LEU A 73 8.93 15.00 2.23
N GLN A 74 9.84 15.88 2.67
CA GLN A 74 11.06 15.53 3.39
C GLN A 74 10.98 15.94 4.88
N SER A 75 10.02 16.78 5.23
CA SER A 75 9.78 17.28 6.58
C SER A 75 8.29 17.43 6.83
N PRO A 76 7.85 17.51 8.10
CA PRO A 76 6.47 17.87 8.41
C PRO A 76 6.11 19.24 7.86
N LEU A 77 4.87 19.41 7.46
CA LEU A 77 4.33 20.68 6.97
C LEU A 77 3.23 21.20 7.88
N LYS A 78 3.37 22.45 8.30
CA LYS A 78 2.35 23.18 9.05
C LYS A 78 1.59 24.12 8.11
N ARG A 79 0.28 24.06 8.15
CA ARG A 79 -0.53 24.99 7.38
C ARG A 79 -0.48 26.38 8.00
N VAL A 80 -0.13 27.38 7.21
CA VAL A 80 -0.04 28.79 7.63
C VAL A 80 -1.13 29.67 7.03
N GLY A 81 -1.87 29.18 6.05
CA GLY A 81 -2.98 29.89 5.42
C GLY A 81 -4.35 29.34 5.82
N PRO A 82 -5.43 29.94 5.32
CA PRO A 82 -6.79 29.45 5.50
C PRO A 82 -6.93 28.01 4.97
N ARG A 83 -7.91 27.27 5.49
CA ARG A 83 -8.23 25.93 5.02
C ARG A 83 -8.52 25.96 3.51
N GLY A 84 -7.85 25.09 2.75
CA GLY A 84 -7.97 25.02 1.29
C GLY A 84 -7.03 25.95 0.51
N SER A 85 -6.27 26.84 1.17
CA SER A 85 -5.34 27.75 0.47
C SER A 85 -4.09 27.06 -0.12
N GLY A 86 -3.76 25.87 0.35
CA GLY A 86 -2.53 25.19 -0.04
C GLY A 86 -1.25 25.83 0.52
N GLN A 87 -1.35 26.76 1.46
CA GLN A 87 -0.20 27.45 2.03
C GLN A 87 0.35 26.67 3.23
N PHE A 88 1.59 26.20 3.11
CA PHE A 88 2.27 25.39 4.12
C PHE A 88 3.70 25.88 4.28
N GLU A 89 4.26 25.70 5.48
CA GLU A 89 5.66 25.87 5.79
C GLU A 89 6.24 24.59 6.37
N ALA A 90 7.54 24.32 6.10
CA ALA A 90 8.24 23.18 6.67
C ALA A 90 8.60 23.49 8.13
N ILE A 91 8.33 22.54 9.02
CA ILE A 91 8.65 22.61 10.44
C ILE A 91 9.52 21.42 10.87
N SER A 92 10.11 21.49 12.04
CA SER A 92 10.84 20.35 12.60
C SER A 92 9.90 19.25 13.07
N TRP A 93 10.43 18.02 13.18
CA TRP A 93 9.70 16.92 13.80
C TRP A 93 9.35 17.18 15.26
N GLU A 94 10.23 17.85 16.00
CA GLU A 94 9.99 18.21 17.38
C GLU A 94 8.78 19.16 17.51
N GLU A 95 8.75 20.20 16.69
CA GLU A 95 7.61 21.12 16.65
C GLU A 95 6.32 20.40 16.25
N ALA A 96 6.36 19.56 15.21
CA ALA A 96 5.17 18.84 14.74
C ALA A 96 4.62 17.88 15.81
N LEU A 97 5.48 17.13 16.49
CA LEU A 97 5.07 16.21 17.56
C LEU A 97 4.57 16.96 18.79
N GLY A 98 5.21 18.08 19.14
CA GLY A 98 4.75 18.95 20.23
C GLY A 98 3.34 19.48 19.96
N MET A 99 3.10 20.05 18.79
CA MET A 99 1.77 20.52 18.38
C MET A 99 0.71 19.41 18.41
N ALA A 100 1.06 18.21 17.92
CA ALA A 100 0.14 17.07 17.93
C ALA A 100 -0.21 16.66 19.37
N ALA A 101 0.78 16.65 20.26
CA ALA A 101 0.57 16.36 21.68
C ALA A 101 -0.34 17.41 22.32
N ASP A 102 -0.08 18.72 22.10
CA ASP A 102 -0.86 19.81 22.62
C ASP A 102 -2.34 19.75 22.19
N TRP A 103 -2.62 19.28 20.97
CA TRP A 103 -4.00 19.13 20.50
C TRP A 103 -4.69 17.90 21.07
N LEU A 104 -3.95 16.79 21.24
CA LEU A 104 -4.53 15.51 21.63
C LEU A 104 -4.63 15.34 23.15
N GLU A 105 -3.71 15.91 23.92
CA GLU A 105 -3.68 15.75 25.36
C GLU A 105 -4.96 16.28 26.07
N PRO A 106 -5.47 17.46 25.75
CA PRO A 106 -6.74 17.92 26.32
C PRO A 106 -7.92 17.00 26.02
N ILE A 107 -7.98 16.47 24.80
CA ILE A 107 -9.02 15.51 24.41
C ILE A 107 -8.90 14.25 25.25
N ARG A 108 -7.69 13.70 25.37
CA ARG A 108 -7.42 12.49 26.15
C ARG A 108 -7.80 12.66 27.62
N LYS A 109 -7.49 13.83 28.22
CA LYS A 109 -7.74 14.12 29.63
C LYS A 109 -9.21 14.39 29.96
N THR A 110 -9.96 14.93 28.99
CA THR A 110 -11.36 15.35 29.25
C THR A 110 -12.37 14.33 28.73
N ASP A 111 -12.31 13.99 27.44
CA ASP A 111 -13.23 13.05 26.83
C ASP A 111 -12.57 12.40 25.60
N PRO A 112 -11.89 11.28 25.75
CA PRO A 112 -11.21 10.60 24.64
C PRO A 112 -12.14 10.10 23.54
N LYS A 113 -13.47 10.03 23.79
CA LYS A 113 -14.47 9.67 22.78
C LYS A 113 -14.60 10.71 21.68
N LYS A 114 -14.10 11.94 21.89
CA LYS A 114 -14.07 12.99 20.86
C LYS A 114 -13.04 12.72 19.77
N LEU A 115 -12.12 11.78 19.96
CA LEU A 115 -11.20 11.33 18.93
C LEU A 115 -11.80 10.16 18.16
N ALA A 116 -11.99 10.31 16.85
CA ALA A 116 -12.22 9.22 15.92
C ALA A 116 -10.92 8.92 15.15
N PHE A 117 -10.50 7.65 15.13
CA PHE A 117 -9.27 7.22 14.49
C PHE A 117 -9.55 6.16 13.43
N PHE A 118 -9.27 6.49 12.18
CA PHE A 118 -9.49 5.63 11.03
C PHE A 118 -8.17 5.23 10.40
N THR A 119 -8.01 3.95 10.07
CA THR A 119 -6.85 3.46 9.34
C THR A 119 -7.26 2.78 8.05
N GLY A 120 -6.39 2.85 7.05
CA GLY A 120 -6.50 2.06 5.84
C GLY A 120 -6.05 0.61 6.08
N ARG A 121 -5.96 -0.15 5.01
CA ARG A 121 -5.41 -1.51 5.04
C ARG A 121 -3.88 -1.45 5.02
N ASP A 122 -3.30 -1.17 6.15
CA ASP A 122 -1.85 -1.17 6.33
C ASP A 122 -1.40 -2.25 7.34
N GLN A 123 -0.11 -2.54 7.36
CA GLN A 123 0.42 -3.57 8.26
C GLN A 123 0.59 -3.07 9.69
N SER A 124 0.47 -1.77 9.91
CA SER A 124 0.59 -1.14 11.23
C SER A 124 -0.73 -1.13 12.00
N GLN A 125 -1.80 -1.73 11.49
CA GLN A 125 -3.13 -1.72 12.12
C GLN A 125 -3.11 -2.20 13.57
N ALA A 126 -2.31 -3.21 13.87
CA ALA A 126 -2.17 -3.71 15.24
C ALA A 126 -1.60 -2.63 16.17
N LEU A 127 -0.58 -1.89 15.71
CA LEU A 127 0.02 -0.80 16.47
C LEU A 127 -0.93 0.39 16.60
N THR A 128 -1.60 0.78 15.54
CA THR A 128 -2.54 1.92 15.56
C THR A 128 -3.79 1.62 16.36
N GLY A 129 -4.27 0.37 16.32
CA GLY A 129 -5.38 -0.09 17.18
C GLY A 129 -4.98 -0.09 18.67
N TRP A 130 -3.80 -0.59 18.97
CA TRP A 130 -3.26 -0.53 20.33
C TRP A 130 -3.10 0.93 20.81
N TRP A 131 -2.59 1.81 19.95
CA TRP A 131 -2.46 3.23 20.26
C TRP A 131 -3.82 3.87 20.58
N ALA A 132 -4.85 3.62 19.77
CA ALA A 132 -6.20 4.13 20.01
C ALA A 132 -6.76 3.65 21.36
N GLN A 133 -6.50 2.39 21.69
CA GLN A 133 -6.87 1.78 22.97
C GLN A 133 -6.15 2.45 24.15
N GLN A 134 -4.82 2.71 24.02
CA GLN A 134 -4.05 3.43 25.03
C GLN A 134 -4.44 4.92 25.14
N PHE A 135 -4.90 5.52 24.06
CA PHE A 135 -5.47 6.86 24.10
C PHE A 135 -6.77 6.89 24.87
N GLY A 136 -7.55 5.82 24.83
CA GLY A 136 -8.84 5.65 25.51
C GLY A 136 -10.05 5.92 24.62
N THR A 137 -9.87 6.04 23.30
CA THR A 137 -11.00 6.20 22.39
C THR A 137 -11.59 4.85 21.94
N PRO A 138 -12.93 4.67 22.02
CA PRO A 138 -13.60 3.52 21.42
C PRO A 138 -13.85 3.70 19.93
N ASN A 139 -13.62 4.92 19.39
CA ASN A 139 -13.95 5.29 18.02
C ASN A 139 -12.79 4.96 17.07
N PHE A 140 -12.38 3.70 17.06
CA PHE A 140 -11.36 3.17 16.15
C PHE A 140 -12.04 2.35 15.06
N ALA A 141 -11.69 2.63 13.81
CA ALA A 141 -12.13 1.85 12.67
C ALA A 141 -10.97 1.56 11.74
N ALA A 142 -10.74 0.28 11.48
CA ALA A 142 -9.78 -0.21 10.49
C ALA A 142 -10.51 -0.58 9.19
N HIS A 143 -9.76 -0.70 8.10
CA HIS A 143 -10.30 -1.06 6.79
C HIS A 143 -11.19 -2.31 6.81
N GLY A 144 -10.84 -3.31 7.61
CA GLY A 144 -11.63 -4.54 7.74
C GLY A 144 -13.09 -4.28 8.10
N GLY A 145 -13.39 -3.28 8.93
CA GLY A 145 -14.73 -2.90 9.32
C GLY A 145 -15.60 -2.34 8.18
N PHE A 146 -14.97 -1.80 7.14
CA PHE A 146 -15.67 -1.20 5.99
C PHE A 146 -15.64 -2.06 4.72
N CYS A 147 -14.74 -3.03 4.63
CA CYS A 147 -14.55 -3.86 3.44
C CYS A 147 -14.82 -5.33 3.75
N SER A 148 -13.98 -5.96 4.53
CA SER A 148 -14.01 -7.42 4.77
C SER A 148 -15.26 -7.87 5.52
N VAL A 149 -15.79 -7.04 6.40
CA VAL A 149 -17.05 -7.34 7.12
C VAL A 149 -18.23 -7.38 6.15
N ASN A 150 -18.30 -6.49 5.18
CA ASN A 150 -19.36 -6.52 4.16
C ASN A 150 -19.27 -7.78 3.31
N MET A 151 -18.06 -8.18 2.93
CA MET A 151 -17.84 -9.42 2.19
C MET A 151 -18.23 -10.65 3.02
N ALA A 152 -17.84 -10.70 4.30
CA ALA A 152 -18.20 -11.79 5.20
C ALA A 152 -19.72 -11.86 5.42
N ALA A 153 -20.37 -10.72 5.63
CA ALA A 153 -21.82 -10.64 5.74
C ALA A 153 -22.52 -11.11 4.46
N GLY A 154 -22.05 -10.63 3.31
CA GLY A 154 -22.54 -11.10 2.00
C GLY A 154 -22.44 -12.62 1.85
N GLY A 155 -21.30 -13.20 2.23
CA GLY A 155 -21.09 -14.65 2.22
C GLY A 155 -22.09 -15.41 3.11
N ILE A 156 -22.34 -14.93 4.34
CA ILE A 156 -23.31 -15.54 5.25
C ILE A 156 -24.71 -15.60 4.61
N TYR A 157 -25.14 -14.51 3.98
CA TYR A 157 -26.46 -14.42 3.38
C TYR A 157 -26.60 -15.12 2.01
N THR A 158 -25.50 -15.40 1.32
CA THR A 158 -25.54 -16.02 -0.02
C THR A 158 -25.16 -17.48 -0.01
N ILE A 159 -24.11 -17.86 0.69
CA ILE A 159 -23.57 -19.22 0.72
C ILE A 159 -23.59 -19.87 2.12
N GLY A 160 -24.15 -19.19 3.11
CA GLY A 160 -24.28 -19.69 4.48
C GLY A 160 -23.00 -19.69 5.32
N GLY A 161 -21.91 -19.10 4.84
CA GLY A 161 -20.64 -19.05 5.54
C GLY A 161 -19.88 -17.75 5.31
N ALA A 162 -19.26 -17.23 6.37
CA ALA A 162 -18.34 -16.10 6.25
C ALA A 162 -17.00 -16.58 5.72
N PHE A 163 -16.40 -15.80 4.82
CA PHE A 163 -15.02 -15.99 4.37
C PHE A 163 -14.24 -14.69 4.54
N TRP A 164 -13.02 -14.81 5.02
CA TRP A 164 -12.14 -13.66 5.32
C TRP A 164 -10.98 -13.54 4.32
N GLU A 165 -10.77 -14.56 3.53
CA GLU A 165 -9.76 -14.62 2.49
C GLU A 165 -10.43 -14.59 1.12
N PHE A 166 -9.79 -13.93 0.17
CA PHE A 166 -10.18 -14.01 -1.23
C PHE A 166 -9.83 -15.44 -1.69
N GLY A 167 -10.82 -16.29 -1.82
CA GLY A 167 -10.64 -17.64 -2.36
C GLY A 167 -10.02 -17.59 -3.76
N SER A 168 -9.39 -18.67 -4.14
CA SER A 168 -9.00 -18.89 -5.53
C SER A 168 -10.13 -19.61 -6.26
N PRO A 169 -10.40 -19.28 -7.53
CA PRO A 169 -11.23 -20.14 -8.36
C PRO A 169 -10.62 -21.53 -8.46
N ASP A 170 -11.45 -22.54 -8.59
CA ASP A 170 -10.97 -23.88 -8.90
C ASP A 170 -10.65 -23.97 -10.39
N TRP A 171 -9.43 -23.61 -10.74
CA TRP A 171 -8.97 -23.53 -12.11
C TRP A 171 -9.00 -24.90 -12.84
N ASP A 172 -8.84 -25.98 -12.10
CA ASP A 172 -8.81 -27.33 -12.67
C ASP A 172 -10.21 -27.85 -13.04
N LEU A 173 -11.24 -27.34 -12.36
CA LEU A 173 -12.64 -27.79 -12.55
C LEU A 173 -13.54 -26.70 -13.17
N THR A 174 -13.07 -25.46 -13.29
CA THR A 174 -13.86 -24.34 -13.82
C THR A 174 -13.98 -24.44 -15.33
N GLU A 175 -15.19 -24.65 -15.85
CA GLU A 175 -15.47 -24.69 -17.30
C GLU A 175 -15.81 -23.31 -17.88
N LEU A 176 -16.32 -22.39 -17.07
CA LEU A 176 -16.67 -21.03 -17.47
C LEU A 176 -16.27 -20.03 -16.41
N PHE A 177 -15.46 -19.06 -16.80
CA PHE A 177 -15.04 -17.96 -15.94
C PHE A 177 -15.52 -16.62 -16.51
N ILE A 178 -16.33 -15.89 -15.76
CA ILE A 178 -16.93 -14.62 -16.20
C ILE A 178 -16.30 -13.47 -15.42
N LEU A 179 -15.74 -12.50 -16.12
CA LEU A 179 -15.13 -11.29 -15.57
C LEU A 179 -16.07 -10.09 -15.73
N PHE A 180 -16.40 -9.42 -14.62
CA PHE A 180 -17.21 -8.20 -14.62
C PHE A 180 -16.37 -7.02 -14.16
N GLY A 181 -16.07 -6.10 -15.08
CA GLY A 181 -15.37 -4.85 -14.75
C GLY A 181 -13.97 -5.07 -14.18
N VAL A 182 -13.31 -6.17 -14.54
CA VAL A 182 -11.95 -6.49 -14.11
C VAL A 182 -10.98 -5.98 -15.15
N ALA A 183 -10.05 -5.11 -14.76
CA ALA A 183 -9.02 -4.61 -15.66
C ALA A 183 -8.07 -5.75 -16.08
N GLU A 184 -7.68 -5.80 -17.35
CA GLU A 184 -6.91 -6.90 -17.95
C GLU A 184 -5.41 -6.64 -18.03
N ASP A 185 -4.99 -5.41 -17.76
CA ASP A 185 -3.64 -4.94 -18.00
C ASP A 185 -2.87 -4.63 -16.70
N HIS A 186 -1.88 -3.77 -16.82
CA HIS A 186 -0.97 -3.34 -15.74
C HIS A 186 -1.65 -2.75 -14.50
N ASP A 187 -2.90 -2.35 -14.59
CA ASP A 187 -3.68 -1.87 -13.45
C ASP A 187 -4.29 -3.01 -12.62
N SER A 188 -4.13 -4.22 -13.12
CA SER A 188 -4.70 -5.43 -12.52
C SER A 188 -4.07 -5.79 -11.19
N ASN A 189 -4.90 -6.33 -10.31
CA ASN A 189 -4.43 -7.02 -9.14
C ASN A 189 -3.72 -8.32 -9.56
N PRO A 190 -2.46 -8.58 -9.15
CA PRO A 190 -1.71 -9.78 -9.52
C PRO A 190 -2.41 -11.11 -9.20
N ILE A 191 -3.33 -11.14 -8.24
CA ILE A 191 -4.10 -12.35 -7.88
C ILE A 191 -4.92 -12.90 -9.06
N LYS A 192 -5.29 -12.07 -10.03
CA LYS A 192 -6.09 -12.54 -11.16
C LYS A 192 -5.27 -13.03 -12.36
N ILE A 193 -3.96 -12.97 -12.30
CA ILE A 193 -3.06 -13.37 -13.38
C ILE A 193 -2.41 -14.73 -13.08
N GLY A 194 -2.59 -15.23 -11.87
CA GLY A 194 -2.19 -16.60 -11.49
C GLY A 194 -3.17 -17.63 -11.98
#